data_3e3a646cffb6fd6b8f3b357de642eef1
#
_entry.id   3e3a646cffb6fd6b8f3b357de642eef1
#
_cell.length_a   1.000
_cell.length_b   1.000
_cell.length_c   1.000
_cell.angle_alpha   90.00
_cell.angle_beta   90.00
_cell.angle_gamma   90.00
#
_symmetry.space_group_name_H-M   'P 1'
#
loop_
_entity.id
_entity.type
_entity.pdbx_description
1 polymer ?
#
loop_
_entity_poly.entity_id
_entity_poly.type
_entity_poly.pdbx_seq_one_letter_code
_entity_poly.pdbx_strand_id
1 'polypeptide(L)'
;MFKRKKIDENREILLQAFYNLEDKLTRNLSVDDVVIAFTATDDKTMKLDSIYNMAKHLTEENERVLVIDANLREDELEEMKNFYNKRGFVDCLLGDFRLDDAIVRENENLHLLMTGRVSEYEDMYLEPSAITAFFADCKDRYDYVFINTKENIGIAEANVFCGLADKTVIFSTEKNLKTYLIEESINQLEKAGADVKGVIISDYTYEDNELDDLFGGK
;
A
#
# COMPACT_ATOMS: atom_id res chain seq x y z
N MET A 1 26.07 25.10 -4.66
CA MET A 1 25.10 25.31 -5.71
C MET A 1 24.80 24.02 -6.49
N PHE A 2 25.79 23.30 -7.03
CA PHE A 2 25.60 22.05 -7.78
C PHE A 2 24.92 20.91 -7.01
N LYS A 3 25.23 20.70 -5.71
CA LYS A 3 24.57 19.64 -4.92
C LYS A 3 23.06 19.87 -4.71
N ARG A 4 22.64 21.11 -4.53
CA ARG A 4 21.22 21.45 -4.36
C ARG A 4 20.43 21.19 -5.65
N LYS A 5 20.95 21.60 -6.81
CA LYS A 5 20.31 21.40 -8.11
C LYS A 5 20.09 19.90 -8.42
N LYS A 6 21.09 19.05 -8.14
CA LYS A 6 20.97 17.58 -8.36
C LYS A 6 19.98 16.89 -7.39
N ILE A 7 19.81 17.42 -6.16
CA ILE A 7 18.82 16.93 -5.20
C ILE A 7 17.41 17.31 -5.65
N ASP A 8 17.22 18.53 -6.17
CA ASP A 8 15.95 19.02 -6.68
C ASP A 8 15.53 18.23 -7.95
N GLU A 9 16.45 17.98 -8.88
CA GLU A 9 16.22 17.16 -10.08
C GLU A 9 15.84 15.72 -9.73
N ASN A 10 16.53 15.07 -8.81
CA ASN A 10 16.17 13.70 -8.37
C ASN A 10 14.80 13.65 -7.67
N ARG A 11 14.43 14.71 -6.95
CA ARG A 11 13.11 14.81 -6.31
C ARG A 11 12.00 14.98 -7.33
N GLU A 12 12.21 15.77 -8.37
CA GLU A 12 11.24 15.93 -9.47
C GLU A 12 11.03 14.61 -10.23
N ILE A 13 12.10 13.89 -10.53
CA ILE A 13 12.03 12.57 -11.19
C ILE A 13 11.24 11.58 -10.32
N LEU A 14 11.52 11.54 -9.02
CA LEU A 14 10.82 10.65 -8.10
C LEU A 14 9.32 10.97 -8.00
N LEU A 15 8.97 12.25 -7.88
CA LEU A 15 7.58 12.70 -7.88
C LEU A 15 6.86 12.33 -9.18
N GLN A 16 7.50 12.52 -10.34
CA GLN A 16 6.94 12.14 -11.63
C GLN A 16 6.73 10.62 -11.73
N ALA A 17 7.63 9.81 -11.15
CA ALA A 17 7.48 8.36 -11.09
C ALA A 17 6.25 7.95 -10.26
N PHE A 18 5.99 8.62 -9.13
CA PHE A 18 4.79 8.37 -8.33
C PHE A 18 3.51 8.77 -9.06
N TYR A 19 3.48 9.91 -9.75
CA TYR A 19 2.34 10.33 -10.55
C TYR A 19 2.03 9.34 -11.68
N ASN A 20 3.05 8.87 -12.39
CA ASN A 20 2.88 7.86 -13.42
C ASN A 20 2.39 6.52 -12.87
N LEU A 21 2.84 6.15 -11.68
CA LEU A 21 2.43 4.92 -11.01
C LEU A 21 0.97 4.99 -10.57
N GLU A 22 0.60 6.10 -9.94
CA GLU A 22 -0.76 6.36 -9.49
C GLU A 22 -1.74 6.40 -10.67
N ASP A 23 -1.43 7.15 -11.75
CA ASP A 23 -2.24 7.21 -12.96
C ASP A 23 -2.41 5.82 -13.63
N LYS A 24 -1.36 5.00 -13.68
CA LYS A 24 -1.46 3.62 -14.18
C LYS A 24 -2.32 2.73 -13.28
N LEU A 25 -2.23 2.90 -11.96
CA LEU A 25 -3.04 2.15 -11.01
C LEU A 25 -4.51 2.54 -11.18
N THR A 26 -4.85 3.82 -11.05
CA THR A 26 -6.23 4.33 -11.07
C THR A 26 -6.95 4.08 -12.39
N ARG A 27 -6.28 4.24 -13.54
CA ARG A 27 -6.85 3.91 -14.86
C ARG A 27 -7.24 2.43 -15.03
N ASN A 28 -6.66 1.54 -14.23
CA ASN A 28 -6.96 0.11 -14.27
C ASN A 28 -7.95 -0.34 -13.19
N LEU A 29 -8.47 0.60 -12.39
CA LEU A 29 -9.49 0.35 -11.39
C LEU A 29 -10.87 0.66 -11.97
N SER A 30 -11.89 -0.07 -11.51
CA SER A 30 -13.30 0.28 -11.70
C SER A 30 -13.77 1.17 -10.55
N VAL A 31 -14.93 1.80 -10.70
CA VAL A 31 -15.52 2.65 -9.65
C VAL A 31 -15.78 1.87 -8.35
N ASP A 32 -15.96 0.55 -8.46
CA ASP A 32 -16.20 -0.33 -7.31
C ASP A 32 -14.91 -0.82 -6.63
N ASP A 33 -13.74 -0.59 -7.25
CA ASP A 33 -12.43 -1.01 -6.74
C ASP A 33 -11.85 0.06 -5.79
N VAL A 34 -12.32 0.09 -4.56
CA VAL A 34 -11.96 1.08 -3.53
C VAL A 34 -10.82 0.59 -2.64
N VAL A 35 -10.86 -0.71 -2.26
CA VAL A 35 -9.88 -1.31 -1.33
C VAL A 35 -8.76 -1.96 -2.12
N ILE A 36 -7.57 -1.38 -2.06
CA ILE A 36 -6.38 -1.86 -2.76
C ILE A 36 -5.32 -2.31 -1.75
N ALA A 37 -5.00 -3.61 -1.76
CA ALA A 37 -3.95 -4.16 -0.93
C ALA A 37 -2.59 -4.09 -1.64
N PHE A 38 -1.58 -3.72 -0.90
CA PHE A 38 -0.20 -3.68 -1.35
C PHE A 38 0.63 -4.64 -0.52
N THR A 39 1.20 -5.63 -1.17
CA THR A 39 2.13 -6.59 -0.58
C THR A 39 3.49 -6.53 -1.28
N ALA A 40 4.42 -7.38 -0.89
CA ALA A 40 5.75 -7.42 -1.49
C ALA A 40 6.25 -8.87 -1.65
N THR A 41 7.27 -9.05 -2.49
CA THR A 41 8.00 -10.33 -2.59
C THR A 41 9.03 -10.52 -1.49
N ASP A 42 9.54 -9.42 -0.93
CA ASP A 42 10.48 -9.38 0.19
C ASP A 42 10.41 -8.04 0.94
N ASP A 43 11.16 -7.92 2.03
CA ASP A 43 11.24 -6.76 2.94
C ASP A 43 12.05 -5.57 2.41
N LYS A 44 12.59 -5.65 1.20
CA LYS A 44 13.54 -4.64 0.65
C LYS A 44 12.89 -3.61 -0.25
N THR A 45 11.60 -3.68 -0.41
CA THR A 45 10.85 -2.75 -1.27
C THR A 45 10.54 -1.44 -0.53
N MET A 46 10.54 -0.33 -1.24
CA MET A 46 10.08 0.98 -0.71
C MET A 46 8.55 1.09 -0.81
N LYS A 47 7.84 0.05 -0.37
CA LYS A 47 6.40 -0.09 -0.56
C LYS A 47 5.62 1.00 0.17
N LEU A 48 5.84 1.17 1.48
CA LEU A 48 5.06 2.11 2.28
C LEU A 48 5.27 3.57 1.86
N ASP A 49 6.51 3.97 1.55
CA ASP A 49 6.79 5.31 1.03
C ASP A 49 6.03 5.56 -0.28
N SER A 50 5.97 4.57 -1.17
CA SER A 50 5.25 4.66 -2.44
C SER A 50 3.75 4.77 -2.22
N ILE A 51 3.16 3.94 -1.36
CA ILE A 51 1.74 3.98 -0.97
C ILE A 51 1.37 5.36 -0.40
N TYR A 52 2.17 5.86 0.53
CA TYR A 52 1.91 7.14 1.17
C TYR A 52 1.99 8.31 0.18
N ASN A 53 2.96 8.32 -0.73
CA ASN A 53 3.09 9.37 -1.72
C ASN A 53 1.97 9.32 -2.78
N MET A 54 1.55 8.13 -3.22
CA MET A 54 0.36 7.97 -4.08
C MET A 54 -0.90 8.48 -3.38
N ALA A 55 -1.12 8.08 -2.12
CA ALA A 55 -2.27 8.54 -1.34
C ALA A 55 -2.28 10.07 -1.19
N LYS A 56 -1.12 10.65 -0.91
CA LYS A 56 -0.99 12.11 -0.82
C LYS A 56 -1.34 12.82 -2.12
N HIS A 57 -0.89 12.31 -3.27
CA HIS A 57 -1.21 12.88 -4.56
C HIS A 57 -2.71 12.83 -4.87
N LEU A 58 -3.37 11.69 -4.65
CA LEU A 58 -4.81 11.56 -4.83
C LEU A 58 -5.60 12.58 -3.99
N THR A 59 -5.12 12.92 -2.79
CA THR A 59 -5.78 13.95 -1.98
C THR A 59 -5.60 15.38 -2.54
N GLU A 60 -4.58 15.62 -3.36
CA GLU A 60 -4.43 16.88 -4.10
C GLU A 60 -5.49 17.01 -5.23
N GLU A 61 -6.05 15.89 -5.69
CA GLU A 61 -7.18 15.79 -6.61
C GLU A 61 -8.55 15.77 -5.91
N ASN A 62 -8.60 16.04 -4.60
CA ASN A 62 -9.74 16.02 -3.71
C ASN A 62 -10.33 14.63 -3.42
N GLU A 63 -9.61 13.56 -3.71
CA GLU A 63 -10.02 12.22 -3.33
C GLU A 63 -9.80 11.99 -1.82
N ARG A 64 -10.72 11.29 -1.18
CA ARG A 64 -10.63 10.90 0.24
C ARG A 64 -9.90 9.56 0.33
N VAL A 65 -8.74 9.56 0.95
CA VAL A 65 -7.87 8.38 1.01
C VAL A 65 -7.61 7.95 2.45
N LEU A 66 -7.77 6.66 2.72
CA LEU A 66 -7.36 6.02 3.95
C LEU A 66 -6.15 5.12 3.67
N VAL A 67 -5.06 5.33 4.40
CA VAL A 67 -3.91 4.41 4.40
C VAL A 67 -3.95 3.59 5.69
N ILE A 68 -4.00 2.27 5.54
CA ILE A 68 -4.05 1.30 6.65
C ILE A 68 -2.73 0.56 6.72
N ASP A 69 -2.10 0.56 7.88
CA ASP A 69 -0.99 -0.36 8.15
C ASP A 69 -1.55 -1.68 8.69
N ALA A 70 -1.55 -2.69 7.83
CA ALA A 70 -1.92 -4.06 8.15
C ALA A 70 -0.69 -4.98 8.18
N ASN A 71 0.52 -4.41 8.36
CA ASN A 71 1.72 -5.16 8.67
C ASN A 71 1.72 -5.50 10.16
N LEU A 72 1.22 -6.70 10.50
CA LEU A 72 1.09 -7.14 11.88
C LEU A 72 2.43 -7.53 12.54
N ARG A 73 3.54 -7.41 11.83
CA ARG A 73 4.87 -7.79 12.30
C ARG A 73 5.76 -6.59 12.65
N GLU A 74 5.46 -5.43 12.06
CA GLU A 74 6.26 -4.22 12.18
C GLU A 74 5.35 -3.00 12.13
N ASP A 75 5.61 -2.01 12.97
CA ASP A 75 4.84 -0.76 13.04
C ASP A 75 5.36 0.27 12.02
N GLU A 76 5.37 -0.10 10.72
CA GLU A 76 6.03 0.67 9.65
C GLU A 76 5.47 2.10 9.53
N LEU A 77 4.15 2.26 9.58
CA LEU A 77 3.51 3.57 9.45
C LEU A 77 3.74 4.44 10.68
N GLU A 78 3.75 3.84 11.87
CA GLU A 78 4.07 4.52 13.12
C GLU A 78 5.52 5.03 13.14
N GLU A 79 6.46 4.21 12.69
CA GLU A 79 7.86 4.56 12.57
C GLU A 79 8.07 5.69 11.53
N MET A 80 7.47 5.56 10.35
CA MET A 80 7.55 6.58 9.29
C MET A 80 7.02 7.93 9.75
N LYS A 81 5.93 7.94 10.52
CA LYS A 81 5.29 9.18 11.03
C LYS A 81 5.86 9.64 12.36
N ASN A 82 6.70 8.85 13.01
CA ASN A 82 7.19 9.07 14.37
C ASN A 82 6.03 9.37 15.34
N PHE A 83 4.95 8.61 15.21
CA PHE A 83 3.72 8.79 15.98
C PHE A 83 3.13 7.43 16.35
N TYR A 84 3.05 7.14 17.64
CA TYR A 84 2.52 5.89 18.16
C TYR A 84 1.06 6.05 18.59
N ASN A 85 0.18 5.29 17.97
CA ASN A 85 -1.23 5.21 18.35
C ASN A 85 -1.55 3.82 18.90
N LYS A 86 -2.09 3.77 20.11
CA LYS A 86 -2.54 2.51 20.74
C LYS A 86 -3.86 1.98 20.17
N ARG A 87 -4.48 2.70 19.26
CA ARG A 87 -5.73 2.35 18.59
C ARG A 87 -5.44 2.27 17.10
N GLY A 88 -5.79 1.16 16.49
CA GLY A 88 -5.48 0.97 15.08
C GLY A 88 -6.36 -0.08 14.42
N PHE A 89 -5.87 -0.59 13.33
CA PHE A 89 -6.58 -1.52 12.46
C PHE A 89 -7.02 -2.79 13.21
N VAL A 90 -6.12 -3.42 13.98
CA VAL A 90 -6.44 -4.63 14.75
C VAL A 90 -7.54 -4.35 15.78
N ASP A 91 -7.47 -3.23 16.50
CA ASP A 91 -8.47 -2.87 17.49
C ASP A 91 -9.85 -2.61 16.86
N CYS A 92 -9.88 -2.09 15.62
CA CYS A 92 -11.12 -1.93 14.85
C CYS A 92 -11.69 -3.28 14.41
N LEU A 93 -10.85 -4.23 13.94
CA LEU A 93 -11.28 -5.57 13.57
C LEU A 93 -11.87 -6.36 14.75
N LEU A 94 -11.31 -6.17 15.96
CA LEU A 94 -11.83 -6.76 17.18
C LEU A 94 -13.12 -6.09 17.70
N GLY A 95 -13.50 -4.94 17.14
CA GLY A 95 -14.64 -4.16 17.58
C GLY A 95 -14.40 -3.34 18.87
N ASP A 96 -13.15 -3.25 19.32
CA ASP A 96 -12.77 -2.47 20.51
C ASP A 96 -12.91 -0.96 20.27
N PHE A 97 -12.68 -0.50 19.05
CA PHE A 97 -12.80 0.89 18.64
C PHE A 97 -13.50 1.03 17.29
N ARG A 98 -14.20 2.15 17.14
CA ARG A 98 -14.71 2.56 15.83
C ARG A 98 -13.61 3.19 14.99
N LEU A 99 -13.74 3.11 13.66
CA LEU A 99 -12.78 3.72 12.74
C LEU A 99 -12.51 5.21 13.07
N ASP A 100 -13.55 6.00 13.36
CA ASP A 100 -13.43 7.42 13.69
C ASP A 100 -12.58 7.73 14.93
N ASP A 101 -12.50 6.77 15.86
CA ASP A 101 -11.76 6.90 17.12
C ASP A 101 -10.29 6.44 16.98
N ALA A 102 -9.97 5.73 15.88
CA ALA A 102 -8.65 5.13 15.64
C ALA A 102 -7.84 5.86 14.55
N ILE A 103 -8.49 6.55 13.61
CA ILE A 103 -7.81 7.25 12.54
C ILE A 103 -7.00 8.45 13.03
N VAL A 104 -5.85 8.66 12.38
CA VAL A 104 -5.05 9.87 12.48
C VAL A 104 -5.29 10.71 11.22
N ARG A 105 -5.76 11.94 11.40
CA ARG A 105 -6.00 12.86 10.28
C ARG A 105 -4.72 13.58 9.92
N GLU A 106 -4.12 13.23 8.80
CA GLU A 106 -2.96 13.94 8.25
C GLU A 106 -3.39 15.29 7.64
N ASN A 107 -4.50 15.29 6.93
CA ASN A 107 -5.22 16.48 6.46
C ASN A 107 -6.73 16.17 6.32
N GLU A 108 -7.48 17.03 5.63
CA GLU A 108 -8.93 16.88 5.45
C GLU A 108 -9.30 15.59 4.68
N ASN A 109 -8.49 15.21 3.69
CA ASN A 109 -8.76 14.09 2.78
C ASN A 109 -7.83 12.88 2.99
N LEU A 110 -6.69 13.01 3.71
CA LEU A 110 -5.77 11.94 3.99
C LEU A 110 -5.87 11.51 5.44
N HIS A 111 -6.33 10.29 5.65
CA HIS A 111 -6.37 9.65 6.95
C HIS A 111 -5.45 8.44 7.01
N LEU A 112 -4.87 8.21 8.18
CA LEU A 112 -3.98 7.09 8.45
C LEU A 112 -4.59 6.22 9.56
N LEU A 113 -4.51 4.90 9.40
CA LEU A 113 -4.89 3.94 10.42
C LEU A 113 -3.68 3.06 10.72
N MET A 114 -3.10 3.24 11.89
CA MET A 114 -1.94 2.49 12.36
C MET A 114 -2.31 1.03 12.61
N THR A 115 -1.34 0.14 12.78
CA THR A 115 -1.58 -1.28 13.05
C THR A 115 -2.40 -1.50 14.33
N GLY A 116 -2.11 -0.76 15.39
CA GLY A 116 -2.76 -0.91 16.69
C GLY A 116 -2.13 -2.04 17.53
N ARG A 117 -2.88 -2.57 18.49
CA ARG A 117 -2.36 -3.56 19.43
C ARG A 117 -2.44 -4.97 18.86
N VAL A 118 -1.33 -5.46 18.36
CA VAL A 118 -1.21 -6.87 17.93
C VAL A 118 -1.05 -7.75 19.17
N SER A 119 -1.91 -8.76 19.31
CA SER A 119 -1.84 -9.76 20.38
C SER A 119 -1.31 -11.09 19.82
N GLU A 120 -0.88 -12.00 20.74
CA GLU A 120 -0.43 -13.35 20.36
C GLU A 120 -1.57 -14.24 19.79
N TYR A 121 -2.81 -13.76 19.82
CA TYR A 121 -4.00 -14.50 19.34
C TYR A 121 -4.40 -14.02 17.95
N GLU A 122 -3.58 -14.33 16.94
CA GLU A 122 -3.78 -13.92 15.55
C GLU A 122 -5.12 -14.37 14.95
N ASP A 123 -5.62 -15.53 15.35
CA ASP A 123 -6.88 -16.10 14.84
C ASP A 123 -8.11 -15.21 15.12
N MET A 124 -8.04 -14.28 16.07
CA MET A 124 -9.17 -13.45 16.47
C MET A 124 -9.43 -12.28 15.52
N TYR A 125 -8.42 -11.76 14.83
CA TYR A 125 -8.57 -10.63 13.91
C TYR A 125 -8.40 -11.00 12.44
N LEU A 126 -8.14 -12.26 12.13
CA LEU A 126 -8.11 -12.79 10.76
C LEU A 126 -9.45 -13.40 10.34
N GLU A 127 -10.53 -13.13 11.07
CA GLU A 127 -11.86 -13.59 10.71
C GLU A 127 -12.34 -12.88 9.43
N PRO A 128 -12.56 -13.60 8.29
CA PRO A 128 -12.86 -12.97 7.01
C PRO A 128 -14.13 -12.11 7.04
N SER A 129 -15.13 -12.50 7.83
CA SER A 129 -16.37 -11.72 7.95
C SER A 129 -16.17 -10.38 8.63
N ALA A 130 -15.30 -10.29 9.65
CA ALA A 130 -14.96 -9.04 10.31
C ALA A 130 -14.17 -8.11 9.39
N ILE A 131 -13.18 -8.65 8.66
CA ILE A 131 -12.39 -7.89 7.68
C ILE A 131 -13.29 -7.36 6.57
N THR A 132 -14.17 -8.19 5.99
CA THR A 132 -15.09 -7.78 4.94
C THR A 132 -16.05 -6.69 5.42
N ALA A 133 -16.58 -6.82 6.64
CA ALA A 133 -17.46 -5.79 7.21
C ALA A 133 -16.72 -4.47 7.45
N PHE A 134 -15.47 -4.53 7.91
CA PHE A 134 -14.62 -3.36 8.08
C PHE A 134 -14.31 -2.67 6.74
N PHE A 135 -13.97 -3.44 5.69
CA PHE A 135 -13.73 -2.90 4.36
C PHE A 135 -14.99 -2.25 3.77
N ALA A 136 -16.17 -2.83 4.00
CA ALA A 136 -17.43 -2.24 3.59
C ALA A 136 -17.69 -0.89 4.26
N ASP A 137 -17.44 -0.75 5.58
CA ASP A 137 -17.54 0.54 6.29
C ASP A 137 -16.54 1.57 5.74
N CYS A 138 -15.33 1.14 5.35
CA CYS A 138 -14.35 2.02 4.73
C CYS A 138 -14.80 2.51 3.35
N LYS A 139 -15.37 1.64 2.51
CA LYS A 139 -15.87 1.98 1.17
C LYS A 139 -16.97 3.05 1.18
N ASP A 140 -17.79 3.09 2.21
CA ASP A 140 -18.83 4.11 2.36
C ASP A 140 -18.27 5.52 2.64
N ARG A 141 -16.98 5.63 2.99
CA ARG A 141 -16.37 6.85 3.52
C ARG A 141 -15.22 7.40 2.68
N TYR A 142 -14.52 6.53 1.97
CA TYR A 142 -13.31 6.85 1.23
C TYR A 142 -13.46 6.49 -0.24
N ASP A 143 -12.81 7.25 -1.08
CA ASP A 143 -12.74 7.00 -2.50
C ASP A 143 -11.63 5.98 -2.80
N TYR A 144 -10.57 5.96 -1.95
CA TYR A 144 -9.52 4.93 -1.96
C TYR A 144 -9.15 4.48 -0.54
N VAL A 145 -8.95 3.18 -0.37
CA VAL A 145 -8.44 2.56 0.86
C VAL A 145 -7.20 1.74 0.50
N PHE A 146 -6.04 2.22 0.89
CA PHE A 146 -4.76 1.58 0.63
C PHE A 146 -4.31 0.78 1.84
N ILE A 147 -4.09 -0.51 1.66
CA ILE A 147 -3.71 -1.43 2.74
C ILE A 147 -2.26 -1.85 2.55
N ASN A 148 -1.38 -1.46 3.47
CA ASN A 148 -0.01 -1.91 3.55
C ASN A 148 0.05 -3.26 4.30
N THR A 149 0.38 -4.35 3.62
CA THR A 149 0.58 -5.67 4.25
C THR A 149 2.06 -6.04 4.30
N LYS A 150 2.44 -7.03 5.09
CA LYS A 150 3.76 -7.67 5.03
C LYS A 150 3.97 -8.36 3.67
N GLU A 151 5.19 -8.82 3.37
CA GLU A 151 5.43 -9.72 2.24
C GLU A 151 4.52 -10.95 2.33
N ASN A 152 3.96 -11.39 1.20
CA ASN A 152 2.93 -12.44 1.23
C ASN A 152 3.50 -13.86 1.23
N ILE A 153 4.76 -14.04 0.81
CA ILE A 153 5.36 -15.37 0.73
C ILE A 153 5.61 -15.92 2.15
N GLY A 154 4.83 -16.94 2.52
CA GLY A 154 4.91 -17.57 3.84
C GLY A 154 4.22 -16.79 4.97
N ILE A 155 3.53 -15.69 4.68
CA ILE A 155 2.81 -14.87 5.66
C ILE A 155 1.30 -14.98 5.40
N ALA A 156 0.60 -15.69 6.27
CA ALA A 156 -0.82 -16.02 6.07
C ALA A 156 -1.72 -14.78 6.13
N GLU A 157 -1.49 -13.89 7.08
CA GLU A 157 -2.29 -12.68 7.28
C GLU A 157 -2.21 -11.75 6.06
N ALA A 158 -1.05 -11.59 5.42
CA ALA A 158 -0.91 -10.81 4.20
C ALA A 158 -1.77 -11.38 3.07
N ASN A 159 -1.78 -12.71 2.89
CA ASN A 159 -2.61 -13.39 1.90
C ASN A 159 -4.11 -13.21 2.18
N VAL A 160 -4.53 -13.24 3.45
CA VAL A 160 -5.94 -13.03 3.84
C VAL A 160 -6.39 -11.61 3.49
N PHE A 161 -5.63 -10.59 3.87
CA PHE A 161 -5.98 -9.19 3.57
C PHE A 161 -6.01 -8.93 2.07
N CYS A 162 -5.03 -9.44 1.32
CA CYS A 162 -4.99 -9.33 -0.13
C CYS A 162 -6.16 -10.05 -0.80
N GLY A 163 -6.54 -11.23 -0.30
CA GLY A 163 -7.65 -12.01 -0.85
C GLY A 163 -9.04 -11.42 -0.59
N LEU A 164 -9.17 -10.52 0.38
CA LEU A 164 -10.42 -9.83 0.73
C LEU A 164 -10.49 -8.39 0.20
N ALA A 165 -9.39 -7.85 -0.29
CA ALA A 165 -9.36 -6.56 -0.97
C ALA A 165 -9.98 -6.63 -2.38
N ASP A 166 -10.39 -5.50 -2.95
CA ASP A 166 -10.89 -5.45 -4.32
C ASP A 166 -9.80 -5.74 -5.34
N LYS A 167 -8.61 -5.21 -5.08
CA LYS A 167 -7.43 -5.42 -5.92
C LYS A 167 -6.18 -5.58 -5.07
N THR A 168 -5.19 -6.26 -5.64
CA THR A 168 -3.88 -6.44 -5.01
C THR A 168 -2.77 -6.03 -5.97
N VAL A 169 -1.78 -5.32 -5.43
CA VAL A 169 -0.57 -4.90 -6.13
C VAL A 169 0.64 -5.46 -5.37
N ILE A 170 1.60 -6.02 -6.12
CA ILE A 170 2.81 -6.60 -5.56
C ILE A 170 3.97 -5.64 -5.77
N PHE A 171 4.71 -5.31 -4.73
CA PHE A 171 6.00 -4.66 -4.83
C PHE A 171 7.11 -5.71 -4.93
N SER A 172 8.09 -5.46 -5.78
CA SER A 172 9.25 -6.33 -5.95
C SER A 172 10.50 -5.51 -6.27
N THR A 173 11.64 -6.16 -6.28
CA THR A 173 12.92 -5.55 -6.65
C THR A 173 13.39 -6.06 -8.01
N GLU A 174 14.25 -5.30 -8.70
CA GLU A 174 14.85 -5.72 -9.98
C GLU A 174 15.54 -7.07 -9.87
N LYS A 175 16.20 -7.33 -8.74
CA LYS A 175 16.83 -8.62 -8.45
C LYS A 175 15.85 -9.79 -8.54
N ASN A 176 14.62 -9.58 -8.11
CA ASN A 176 13.60 -10.63 -8.05
C ASN A 176 12.95 -10.91 -9.41
N LEU A 177 13.10 -10.03 -10.42
CA LEU A 177 12.66 -10.28 -11.80
C LEU A 177 13.24 -11.58 -12.41
N LYS A 178 14.43 -11.99 -11.96
CA LYS A 178 15.14 -13.17 -12.43
C LYS A 178 14.95 -14.39 -11.52
N THR A 179 14.04 -14.32 -10.58
CA THR A 179 13.77 -15.37 -9.60
C THR A 179 12.34 -15.88 -9.74
N TYR A 180 12.02 -16.96 -9.04
CA TYR A 180 10.66 -17.48 -8.95
C TYR A 180 9.77 -16.71 -7.96
N LEU A 181 10.29 -15.73 -7.24
CA LEU A 181 9.57 -15.07 -6.13
C LEU A 181 8.32 -14.35 -6.58
N ILE A 182 8.34 -13.67 -7.73
CA ILE A 182 7.15 -12.99 -8.27
C ILE A 182 6.07 -14.01 -8.62
N GLU A 183 6.42 -15.09 -9.30
CA GLU A 183 5.47 -16.16 -9.65
C GLU A 183 4.91 -16.84 -8.41
N GLU A 184 5.75 -17.12 -7.41
CA GLU A 184 5.32 -17.71 -6.13
C GLU A 184 4.38 -16.78 -5.37
N SER A 185 4.71 -15.47 -5.32
CA SER A 185 3.86 -14.45 -4.72
C SER A 185 2.47 -14.42 -5.38
N ILE A 186 2.41 -14.33 -6.71
CA ILE A 186 1.15 -14.37 -7.48
C ILE A 186 0.37 -15.65 -7.19
N ASN A 187 1.02 -16.81 -7.25
CA ASN A 187 0.37 -18.10 -7.00
C ASN A 187 -0.26 -18.21 -5.61
N GLN A 188 0.41 -17.68 -4.57
CA GLN A 188 -0.14 -17.68 -3.21
C GLN A 188 -1.33 -16.73 -3.09
N LEU A 189 -1.24 -15.54 -3.67
CA LEU A 189 -2.31 -14.55 -3.70
C LEU A 189 -3.55 -15.05 -4.44
N GLU A 190 -3.39 -15.64 -5.62
CA GLU A 190 -4.50 -16.22 -6.39
C GLU A 190 -5.18 -17.37 -5.63
N LYS A 191 -4.41 -18.21 -4.93
CA LYS A 191 -4.98 -19.25 -4.05
C LYS A 191 -5.78 -18.68 -2.88
N ALA A 192 -5.41 -17.49 -2.40
CA ALA A 192 -6.14 -16.75 -1.38
C ALA A 192 -7.36 -15.99 -1.93
N GLY A 193 -7.58 -15.98 -3.25
CA GLY A 193 -8.69 -15.29 -3.91
C GLY A 193 -8.39 -13.85 -4.31
N ALA A 194 -7.14 -13.41 -4.24
CA ALA A 194 -6.76 -12.04 -4.59
C ALA A 194 -6.84 -11.79 -6.11
N ASP A 195 -7.36 -10.62 -6.50
CA ASP A 195 -7.29 -10.09 -7.86
C ASP A 195 -6.00 -9.26 -8.01
N VAL A 196 -4.94 -9.89 -8.53
CA VAL A 196 -3.62 -9.25 -8.70
C VAL A 196 -3.63 -8.39 -9.95
N LYS A 197 -3.49 -7.06 -9.75
CA LYS A 197 -3.48 -6.07 -10.84
C LYS A 197 -2.12 -5.90 -11.51
N GLY A 198 -1.04 -6.12 -10.78
CA GLY A 198 0.29 -5.96 -11.33
C GLY A 198 1.40 -6.02 -10.31
N VAL A 199 2.61 -5.84 -10.83
CA VAL A 199 3.85 -5.82 -10.05
C VAL A 199 4.56 -4.50 -10.25
N ILE A 200 4.97 -3.86 -9.17
CA ILE A 200 5.77 -2.63 -9.16
C ILE A 200 7.21 -3.00 -8.81
N ILE A 201 8.15 -2.59 -9.63
CA ILE A 201 9.58 -2.75 -9.35
C ILE A 201 10.10 -1.45 -8.74
N SER A 202 10.38 -1.47 -7.44
CA SER A 202 10.65 -0.27 -6.65
C SER A 202 12.06 0.28 -6.74
N ASP A 203 13.03 -0.54 -7.18
CA ASP A 203 14.47 -0.20 -7.26
C ASP A 203 15.04 -0.29 -8.69
N TYR A 204 14.15 -0.24 -9.71
CA TYR A 204 14.57 -0.31 -11.10
C TYR A 204 15.45 0.87 -11.47
N THR A 205 16.62 0.58 -12.01
CA THR A 205 17.54 1.60 -12.50
C THR A 205 17.38 1.72 -14.01
N TYR A 206 16.82 2.84 -14.46
CA TYR A 206 16.70 3.14 -15.89
C TYR A 206 18.06 3.43 -16.51
N GLU A 207 18.30 2.92 -17.70
CA GLU A 207 19.40 3.39 -18.55
C GLU A 207 19.04 4.77 -19.14
N ASP A 208 20.05 5.61 -19.43
CA ASP A 208 19.84 7.01 -19.90
C ASP A 208 18.91 7.11 -21.11
N ASN A 209 18.94 6.14 -22.04
CA ASN A 209 18.07 6.05 -23.19
C ASN A 209 16.61 5.69 -22.84
N GLU A 210 16.37 4.91 -21.79
CA GLU A 210 15.03 4.56 -21.32
C GLU A 210 14.35 5.77 -20.64
N LEU A 211 15.12 6.60 -19.94
CA LEU A 211 14.63 7.84 -19.33
C LEU A 211 14.19 8.85 -20.41
N ASP A 212 14.93 8.96 -21.52
CA ASP A 212 14.57 9.82 -22.64
C ASP A 212 13.25 9.41 -23.29
N ASP A 213 12.98 8.10 -23.40
CA ASP A 213 11.73 7.56 -23.94
C ASP A 213 10.54 7.78 -22.98
N LEU A 214 10.75 7.68 -21.66
CA LEU A 214 9.71 7.87 -20.65
C LEU A 214 9.31 9.33 -20.47
N PHE A 215 10.25 10.26 -20.57
CA PHE A 215 10.02 11.69 -20.35
C PHE A 215 9.92 12.51 -21.64
N GLY A 216 9.77 11.86 -22.80
CA GLY A 216 9.50 12.52 -24.07
C GLY A 216 10.69 13.29 -24.62
N GLY A 217 11.87 12.73 -24.54
CA GLY A 217 13.04 13.21 -25.26
C GLY A 217 12.76 13.30 -26.76
N LYS A 218 12.91 14.48 -27.31
CA LYS A 218 12.53 15.12 -28.59
C LYS A 218 12.45 14.24 -29.81
#